data_a78aa9877bbbeaaf93808bc72d5ee29d
#
_entry.id   a78aa9877bbbeaaf93808bc72d5ee29d
#
_cell.length_a   1.000
_cell.length_b   1.000
_cell.length_c   1.000
_cell.angle_alpha   90.00
_cell.angle_beta   90.00
_cell.angle_gamma   90.00
#
_symmetry.space_group_name_H-M   'P 1'
#
loop_
_entity.id
_entity.type
_entity.pdbx_description
1 polymer ?
#
loop_
_entity_poly.entity_id
_entity_poly.type
_entity_poly.pdbx_seq_one_letter_code
_entity_poly.pdbx_strand_id
1 'polypeptide(L)'
;LMNGVVNFSVLDGWWLEGYREGAGWALTEKRTYQNQEHQDQLDAATIYSILEQEILPLYYARNKKGYSEGWVKTVKNSIAQIAPHYTMKRQLDDYYNKFYNKEAKRFKVLAADNYAKAKEIAAWKEEVASKWDSIEVVSNDKSEEVATGSIESGKEYIVTFVIDEKGLNDAIGLESVSYTHLRAHETDSYL
;
A
#
# COMPACT_ATOMS: atom_id res chain seq x y z
N LEU A 1 -7.61 -1.31 -23.42
CA LEU A 1 -8.76 -2.15 -23.05
C LEU A 1 -9.99 -1.87 -23.91
N MET A 2 -10.45 -0.63 -24.00
CA MET A 2 -11.71 -0.26 -24.70
C MET A 2 -11.72 -0.65 -26.19
N ASN A 3 -10.56 -0.75 -26.83
CA ASN A 3 -10.43 -1.18 -28.23
C ASN A 3 -10.19 -2.70 -28.39
N GLY A 4 -10.47 -3.48 -27.37
CA GLY A 4 -10.31 -4.94 -27.41
C GLY A 4 -8.87 -5.43 -27.28
N VAL A 5 -7.93 -4.55 -26.90
CA VAL A 5 -6.54 -4.94 -26.57
C VAL A 5 -6.55 -5.47 -25.13
N VAL A 6 -6.12 -6.72 -24.98
CA VAL A 6 -6.02 -7.37 -23.67
C VAL A 6 -4.66 -7.08 -23.05
N ASN A 7 -4.60 -6.86 -21.74
CA ASN A 7 -3.36 -6.57 -21.04
C ASN A 7 -2.66 -7.86 -20.60
N PHE A 8 -1.32 -7.85 -20.75
CA PHE A 8 -0.42 -8.85 -20.20
C PHE A 8 0.79 -8.12 -19.63
N SER A 9 0.96 -8.18 -18.32
CA SER A 9 2.03 -7.45 -17.62
C SER A 9 2.35 -8.09 -16.27
N VAL A 10 3.40 -7.62 -15.61
CA VAL A 10 3.66 -7.92 -14.19
C VAL A 10 2.57 -7.35 -13.31
N LEU A 11 2.34 -7.99 -12.16
CA LEU A 11 1.38 -7.52 -11.16
C LEU A 11 1.97 -6.39 -10.31
N ASP A 12 2.11 -5.22 -10.94
CA ASP A 12 2.50 -3.99 -10.26
C ASP A 12 1.56 -2.82 -10.64
N GLY A 13 1.74 -1.69 -9.98
CA GLY A 13 0.99 -0.47 -10.24
C GLY A 13 -0.52 -0.72 -10.44
N TRP A 14 -1.07 -0.18 -11.52
CA TRP A 14 -2.50 -0.29 -11.80
C TRP A 14 -2.96 -1.72 -12.13
N TRP A 15 -2.05 -2.57 -12.66
CA TRP A 15 -2.41 -3.95 -13.00
C TRP A 15 -2.58 -4.82 -11.76
N LEU A 16 -1.88 -4.53 -10.68
CA LEU A 16 -2.10 -5.16 -9.37
C LEU A 16 -3.54 -4.94 -8.88
N GLU A 17 -4.09 -3.75 -9.11
CA GLU A 17 -5.48 -3.41 -8.73
C GLU A 17 -6.49 -3.88 -9.77
N GLY A 18 -6.12 -3.79 -11.06
CA GLY A 18 -7.01 -4.01 -12.19
C GLY A 18 -7.13 -5.41 -12.70
N TYR A 19 -6.16 -6.28 -12.40
CA TYR A 19 -6.17 -7.65 -12.89
C TYR A 19 -7.42 -8.41 -12.44
N ARG A 20 -8.02 -9.11 -13.41
CA ARG A 20 -9.11 -10.06 -13.18
C ARG A 20 -8.83 -11.31 -14.00
N GLU A 21 -8.99 -12.48 -13.37
CA GLU A 21 -8.83 -13.76 -14.05
C GLU A 21 -9.79 -13.86 -15.26
N GLY A 22 -9.28 -14.35 -16.38
CA GLY A 22 -10.02 -14.43 -17.63
C GLY A 22 -10.27 -13.09 -18.34
N ALA A 23 -9.67 -11.98 -17.88
CA ALA A 23 -9.75 -10.67 -18.50
C ALA A 23 -8.40 -10.12 -18.98
N GLY A 24 -7.34 -10.91 -18.85
CA GLY A 24 -5.97 -10.62 -19.22
C GLY A 24 -5.03 -11.60 -18.55
N TRP A 25 -3.73 -11.36 -18.71
CA TRP A 25 -2.67 -12.20 -18.12
C TRP A 25 -1.76 -11.37 -17.24
N ALA A 26 -1.20 -12.03 -16.23
CA ALA A 26 -0.28 -11.40 -15.29
C ALA A 26 0.89 -12.33 -14.95
N LEU A 27 2.06 -11.76 -14.78
CA LEU A 27 3.17 -12.43 -14.11
C LEU A 27 2.91 -12.33 -12.62
N THR A 28 2.55 -13.45 -11.99
CA THR A 28 2.09 -13.49 -10.60
C THR A 28 3.21 -13.81 -9.62
N GLU A 29 4.35 -14.30 -10.09
CA GLU A 29 5.47 -14.64 -9.22
C GLU A 29 6.15 -13.38 -8.67
N LYS A 30 6.15 -13.27 -7.34
CA LYS A 30 6.78 -12.15 -6.62
C LYS A 30 8.19 -12.47 -6.10
N ARG A 31 8.87 -13.41 -6.73
CA ARG A 31 10.24 -13.76 -6.32
C ARG A 31 11.20 -12.71 -6.83
N THR A 32 11.95 -12.11 -5.91
CA THR A 32 13.09 -11.26 -6.26
C THR A 32 14.38 -12.05 -6.08
N TYR A 33 15.25 -11.95 -7.06
CA TYR A 33 16.56 -12.56 -7.03
C TYR A 33 17.64 -11.48 -6.94
N GLN A 34 18.73 -11.76 -6.25
CA GLN A 34 19.85 -10.81 -6.13
C GLN A 34 20.59 -10.59 -7.45
N ASN A 35 20.45 -11.51 -8.41
CA ASN A 35 21.06 -11.44 -9.73
C ASN A 35 19.99 -11.05 -10.77
N GLN A 36 20.13 -9.87 -11.35
CA GLN A 36 19.19 -9.32 -12.33
C GLN A 36 19.15 -10.19 -13.60
N GLU A 37 20.27 -10.69 -14.09
CA GLU A 37 20.30 -11.54 -15.28
C GLU A 37 19.50 -12.83 -15.08
N HIS A 38 19.60 -13.42 -13.90
CA HIS A 38 18.83 -14.63 -13.55
C HIS A 38 17.31 -14.30 -13.45
N GLN A 39 16.97 -13.15 -12.85
CA GLN A 39 15.59 -12.67 -12.82
C GLN A 39 15.03 -12.52 -14.24
N ASP A 40 15.75 -11.85 -15.11
CA ASP A 40 15.34 -11.61 -16.51
C ASP A 40 15.13 -12.92 -17.29
N GLN A 41 15.99 -13.90 -17.09
CA GLN A 41 15.84 -15.22 -17.70
C GLN A 41 14.60 -15.97 -17.24
N LEU A 42 14.27 -15.92 -15.96
CA LEU A 42 13.08 -16.54 -15.40
C LEU A 42 11.80 -15.83 -15.85
N ASP A 43 11.81 -14.51 -15.84
CA ASP A 43 10.69 -13.71 -16.32
C ASP A 43 10.44 -13.94 -17.81
N ALA A 44 11.49 -13.98 -18.64
CA ALA A 44 11.39 -14.33 -20.04
C ALA A 44 10.81 -15.72 -20.26
N ALA A 45 11.29 -16.73 -19.51
CA ALA A 45 10.78 -18.09 -19.60
C ALA A 45 9.28 -18.18 -19.21
N THR A 46 8.88 -17.44 -18.19
CA THR A 46 7.48 -17.35 -17.76
C THR A 46 6.62 -16.68 -18.85
N ILE A 47 7.08 -15.58 -19.42
CA ILE A 47 6.40 -14.88 -20.53
C ILE A 47 6.19 -15.83 -21.71
N TYR A 48 7.25 -16.51 -22.14
CA TYR A 48 7.16 -17.46 -23.25
C TYR A 48 6.21 -18.62 -22.96
N SER A 49 6.26 -19.16 -21.74
CA SER A 49 5.37 -20.22 -21.33
C SER A 49 3.89 -19.81 -21.40
N ILE A 50 3.54 -18.63 -20.88
CA ILE A 50 2.17 -18.09 -20.94
C ILE A 50 1.76 -17.82 -22.41
N LEU A 51 2.66 -17.24 -23.22
CA LEU A 51 2.39 -17.00 -24.63
C LEU A 51 2.09 -18.31 -25.38
N GLU A 52 2.94 -19.31 -25.22
CA GLU A 52 2.87 -20.56 -25.99
C GLU A 52 1.75 -21.48 -25.52
N GLN A 53 1.51 -21.53 -24.21
CA GLN A 53 0.55 -22.49 -23.64
C GLN A 53 -0.86 -21.93 -23.50
N GLU A 54 -1.02 -20.62 -23.35
CA GLU A 54 -2.32 -20.01 -23.09
C GLU A 54 -2.75 -19.02 -24.18
N ILE A 55 -1.93 -18.00 -24.46
CA ILE A 55 -2.34 -16.86 -25.30
C ILE A 55 -2.46 -17.26 -26.78
N LEU A 56 -1.39 -17.84 -27.34
CA LEU A 56 -1.38 -18.20 -28.76
C LEU A 56 -2.44 -19.27 -29.11
N PRO A 57 -2.57 -20.37 -28.37
CA PRO A 57 -3.63 -21.35 -28.63
C PRO A 57 -5.02 -20.71 -28.56
N LEU A 58 -5.29 -19.89 -27.55
CA LEU A 58 -6.55 -19.21 -27.39
C LEU A 58 -6.82 -18.21 -28.52
N TYR A 59 -5.83 -17.41 -28.90
CA TYR A 59 -5.97 -16.41 -29.95
C TYR A 59 -6.23 -17.02 -31.32
N TYR A 60 -5.52 -18.11 -31.66
CA TYR A 60 -5.63 -18.76 -32.97
C TYR A 60 -6.71 -19.83 -33.08
N ALA A 61 -7.40 -20.19 -31.99
CA ALA A 61 -8.52 -21.13 -32.02
C ALA A 61 -9.69 -20.56 -32.85
N ARG A 62 -9.84 -20.99 -34.08
CA ARG A 62 -10.90 -20.51 -34.99
C ARG A 62 -12.09 -21.46 -34.99
N ASN A 63 -13.28 -20.92 -34.72
CA ASN A 63 -14.52 -21.62 -34.91
C ASN A 63 -14.95 -21.60 -36.39
N LYS A 64 -16.11 -22.21 -36.71
CA LYS A 64 -16.66 -22.22 -38.07
C LYS A 64 -16.94 -20.84 -38.68
N LYS A 65 -17.01 -19.79 -37.84
CA LYS A 65 -17.23 -18.39 -38.24
C LYS A 65 -15.92 -17.59 -38.38
N GLY A 66 -14.76 -18.23 -38.17
CA GLY A 66 -13.45 -17.65 -38.37
C GLY A 66 -12.90 -16.81 -37.21
N TYR A 67 -13.50 -16.86 -36.00
CA TYR A 67 -13.00 -16.16 -34.83
C TYR A 67 -12.84 -17.10 -33.61
N SER A 68 -12.02 -16.68 -32.65
CA SER A 68 -11.85 -17.40 -31.38
C SER A 68 -12.90 -16.95 -30.37
N GLU A 69 -13.77 -17.86 -29.95
CA GLU A 69 -14.78 -17.60 -28.93
C GLU A 69 -14.15 -17.30 -27.57
N GLY A 70 -13.07 -18.03 -27.23
CA GLY A 70 -12.33 -17.81 -25.97
C GLY A 70 -11.66 -16.45 -25.93
N TRP A 71 -11.01 -16.05 -27.04
CA TRP A 71 -10.40 -14.71 -27.12
C TRP A 71 -11.44 -13.59 -27.00
N VAL A 72 -12.55 -13.71 -27.72
CA VAL A 72 -13.65 -12.75 -27.64
C VAL A 72 -14.22 -12.67 -26.21
N LYS A 73 -14.30 -13.80 -25.51
CA LYS A 73 -14.72 -13.83 -24.11
C LYS A 73 -13.74 -13.03 -23.22
N THR A 74 -12.42 -13.24 -23.39
CA THR A 74 -11.39 -12.50 -22.65
C THR A 74 -11.49 -10.99 -22.93
N VAL A 75 -11.65 -10.59 -24.19
CA VAL A 75 -11.85 -9.18 -24.57
C VAL A 75 -13.09 -8.59 -23.91
N LYS A 76 -14.22 -9.29 -23.93
CA LYS A 76 -15.45 -8.85 -23.27
C LYS A 76 -15.28 -8.71 -21.75
N ASN A 77 -14.61 -9.66 -21.13
CA ASN A 77 -14.31 -9.60 -19.70
C ASN A 77 -13.42 -8.39 -19.38
N SER A 78 -12.38 -8.15 -20.16
CA SER A 78 -11.49 -7.01 -20.01
C SER A 78 -12.24 -5.68 -20.10
N ILE A 79 -13.12 -5.54 -21.09
CA ILE A 79 -13.94 -4.33 -21.24
C ILE A 79 -14.94 -4.19 -20.08
N ALA A 80 -15.66 -5.28 -19.71
CA ALA A 80 -16.74 -5.20 -18.75
C ALA A 80 -16.26 -5.06 -17.29
N GLN A 81 -15.19 -5.76 -16.92
CA GLN A 81 -14.75 -5.88 -15.53
C GLN A 81 -13.64 -4.89 -15.16
N ILE A 82 -12.86 -4.41 -16.14
CA ILE A 82 -11.69 -3.57 -15.87
C ILE A 82 -11.91 -2.14 -16.35
N ALA A 83 -12.25 -1.95 -17.63
CA ALA A 83 -12.26 -0.63 -18.24
C ALA A 83 -13.13 0.43 -17.50
N PRO A 84 -14.32 0.12 -16.96
CA PRO A 84 -15.15 1.10 -16.27
C PRO A 84 -14.50 1.66 -15.00
N HIS A 85 -13.64 0.88 -14.34
CA HIS A 85 -12.98 1.26 -13.09
C HIS A 85 -11.73 2.12 -13.29
N TYR A 86 -11.19 2.17 -14.53
CA TYR A 86 -9.94 2.88 -14.85
C TYR A 86 -10.16 3.99 -15.89
N THR A 87 -11.29 4.69 -15.79
CA THR A 87 -11.59 5.86 -16.62
C THR A 87 -11.02 7.14 -16.01
N MET A 88 -10.62 8.09 -16.85
CA MET A 88 -10.20 9.42 -16.42
C MET A 88 -11.27 10.11 -15.57
N LYS A 89 -12.54 9.95 -15.92
CA LYS A 89 -13.65 10.52 -15.15
C LYS A 89 -13.61 10.02 -13.70
N ARG A 90 -13.54 8.71 -13.48
CA ARG A 90 -13.47 8.16 -12.12
C ARG A 90 -12.23 8.67 -11.37
N GLN A 91 -11.08 8.71 -12.02
CA GLN A 91 -9.86 9.23 -11.43
C GLN A 91 -10.02 10.69 -10.99
N LEU A 92 -10.56 11.54 -11.85
CA LEU A 92 -10.81 12.94 -11.52
C LEU A 92 -11.81 13.10 -10.37
N ASP A 93 -12.89 12.32 -10.36
CA ASP A 93 -13.87 12.34 -9.28
C ASP A 93 -13.20 11.92 -7.93
N ASP A 94 -12.34 10.91 -7.95
CA ASP A 94 -11.59 10.48 -6.77
C ASP A 94 -10.63 11.58 -6.28
N TYR A 95 -9.82 12.16 -7.17
CA TYR A 95 -8.89 13.23 -6.81
C TYR A 95 -9.65 14.47 -6.27
N TYR A 96 -10.72 14.85 -6.94
CA TYR A 96 -11.52 15.99 -6.52
C TYR A 96 -12.13 15.79 -5.13
N ASN A 97 -12.77 14.64 -4.90
CA ASN A 97 -13.46 14.36 -3.65
C ASN A 97 -12.52 14.00 -2.49
N LYS A 98 -11.48 13.22 -2.77
CA LYS A 98 -10.57 12.72 -1.73
C LYS A 98 -9.51 13.76 -1.33
N PHE A 99 -9.06 14.59 -2.25
CA PHE A 99 -7.94 15.52 -2.05
C PHE A 99 -8.31 16.98 -2.28
N TYR A 100 -8.61 17.39 -3.49
CA TYR A 100 -8.71 18.82 -3.85
C TYR A 100 -9.75 19.58 -3.04
N ASN A 101 -10.95 19.04 -2.84
CA ASN A 101 -11.97 19.68 -2.02
C ASN A 101 -11.55 19.80 -0.56
N LYS A 102 -10.87 18.81 -0.03
CA LYS A 102 -10.38 18.83 1.36
C LYS A 102 -9.28 19.86 1.52
N GLU A 103 -8.31 19.86 0.60
CA GLU A 103 -7.20 20.82 0.65
C GLU A 103 -7.65 22.25 0.40
N ALA A 104 -8.62 22.49 -0.49
CA ALA A 104 -9.20 23.80 -0.68
C ALA A 104 -9.89 24.34 0.60
N LYS A 105 -10.59 23.47 1.34
CA LYS A 105 -11.17 23.83 2.65
C LYS A 105 -10.10 24.12 3.68
N ARG A 106 -9.09 23.26 3.76
CA ARG A 106 -7.95 23.40 4.66
C ARG A 106 -7.16 24.67 4.39
N PHE A 107 -6.90 24.96 3.10
CA PHE A 107 -6.25 26.19 2.68
C PHE A 107 -6.98 27.43 3.19
N LYS A 108 -8.32 27.50 3.07
CA LYS A 108 -9.10 28.64 3.57
C LYS A 108 -8.91 28.86 5.07
N VAL A 109 -8.86 27.80 5.86
CA VAL A 109 -8.62 27.88 7.31
C VAL A 109 -7.21 28.36 7.61
N LEU A 110 -6.21 27.81 6.90
CA LEU A 110 -4.80 28.16 7.13
C LEU A 110 -4.46 29.56 6.63
N ALA A 111 -5.11 30.04 5.57
CA ALA A 111 -4.86 31.38 5.01
C ALA A 111 -5.63 32.49 5.71
N ALA A 112 -6.62 32.18 6.54
CA ALA A 112 -7.36 33.18 7.31
C ALA A 112 -6.44 33.98 8.25
N ASP A 113 -6.84 35.21 8.54
CA ASP A 113 -6.16 36.10 9.48
C ASP A 113 -4.65 36.24 9.21
N ASN A 114 -4.29 36.45 7.96
CA ASN A 114 -2.88 36.56 7.53
C ASN A 114 -2.03 35.33 7.96
N TYR A 115 -2.58 34.13 7.72
CA TYR A 115 -1.97 32.83 8.03
C TYR A 115 -1.74 32.60 9.53
N ALA A 116 -2.56 33.16 10.41
CA ALA A 116 -2.39 33.02 11.86
C ALA A 116 -2.29 31.57 12.28
N LYS A 117 -3.22 30.72 11.81
CA LYS A 117 -3.22 29.27 12.15
C LYS A 117 -2.00 28.52 11.60
N ALA A 118 -1.55 28.87 10.40
CA ALA A 118 -0.35 28.26 9.83
C ALA A 118 0.91 28.63 10.62
N LYS A 119 1.03 29.88 11.08
CA LYS A 119 2.13 30.35 11.93
C LYS A 119 2.11 29.66 13.30
N GLU A 120 0.93 29.51 13.91
CA GLU A 120 0.75 28.77 15.17
C GLU A 120 1.24 27.32 15.05
N ILE A 121 0.83 26.62 13.98
CA ILE A 121 1.26 25.23 13.73
C ILE A 121 2.77 25.16 13.47
N ALA A 122 3.36 26.12 12.76
CA ALA A 122 4.79 26.15 12.54
C ALA A 122 5.57 26.35 13.84
N ALA A 123 5.16 27.29 14.67
CA ALA A 123 5.77 27.52 15.98
C ALA A 123 5.65 26.29 16.90
N TRP A 124 4.49 25.66 16.93
CA TRP A 124 4.29 24.41 17.66
C TRP A 124 5.22 23.29 17.18
N LYS A 125 5.40 23.11 15.86
CA LYS A 125 6.35 22.10 15.34
C LYS A 125 7.79 22.39 15.74
N GLU A 126 8.21 23.64 15.73
CA GLU A 126 9.54 24.03 16.17
C GLU A 126 9.72 23.77 17.67
N GLU A 127 8.73 24.07 18.49
CA GLU A 127 8.75 23.78 19.93
C GLU A 127 8.87 22.28 20.20
N VAL A 128 8.02 21.45 19.55
CA VAL A 128 8.08 19.99 19.69
C VAL A 128 9.44 19.46 19.26
N ALA A 129 9.95 19.87 18.10
CA ALA A 129 11.24 19.43 17.59
C ALA A 129 12.40 19.80 18.55
N SER A 130 12.36 20.99 19.15
CA SER A 130 13.40 21.45 20.09
C SER A 130 13.43 20.66 21.41
N LYS A 131 12.30 20.09 21.81
CA LYS A 131 12.16 19.36 23.10
C LYS A 131 12.13 17.84 22.91
N TRP A 132 12.00 17.34 21.69
CA TRP A 132 11.76 15.91 21.40
C TRP A 132 12.80 15.01 22.05
N ASP A 133 14.08 15.31 21.87
CA ASP A 133 15.18 14.50 22.40
C ASP A 133 15.37 14.64 23.92
N SER A 134 14.63 15.54 24.57
CA SER A 134 14.64 15.72 26.03
C SER A 134 13.54 14.95 26.75
N ILE A 135 12.61 14.31 26.01
CA ILE A 135 11.56 13.46 26.58
C ILE A 135 12.20 12.27 27.28
N GLU A 136 11.78 11.97 28.51
CA GLU A 136 12.36 10.91 29.32
C GLU A 136 11.29 9.95 29.81
N VAL A 137 11.56 8.66 29.76
CA VAL A 137 10.80 7.65 30.49
C VAL A 137 11.32 7.60 31.94
N VAL A 138 10.56 8.18 32.84
CA VAL A 138 10.94 8.31 34.26
C VAL A 138 10.82 6.97 34.99
N SER A 139 9.76 6.23 34.73
CA SER A 139 9.57 4.87 35.24
C SER A 139 8.82 3.99 34.28
N ASN A 140 9.06 2.69 34.43
CA ASN A 140 8.47 1.63 33.64
C ASN A 140 8.16 0.48 34.58
N ASP A 141 6.91 0.44 35.04
CA ASP A 141 6.41 -0.62 35.92
C ASP A 141 5.75 -1.72 35.10
N LYS A 142 6.30 -2.92 35.21
CA LYS A 142 5.79 -4.12 34.53
C LYS A 142 5.83 -5.32 35.47
N SER A 143 4.89 -6.23 35.29
CA SER A 143 4.88 -7.48 36.07
C SER A 143 6.15 -8.33 35.76
N GLU A 144 6.49 -9.24 36.66
CA GLU A 144 7.66 -10.10 36.51
C GLU A 144 7.56 -10.97 35.24
N GLU A 145 6.36 -11.44 34.90
CA GLU A 145 6.10 -12.23 33.68
C GLU A 145 6.38 -11.40 32.41
N VAL A 146 5.98 -10.14 32.39
CA VAL A 146 6.26 -9.22 31.27
C VAL A 146 7.78 -8.92 31.21
N ALA A 147 8.41 -8.73 32.36
CA ALA A 147 9.84 -8.43 32.46
C ALA A 147 10.73 -9.59 31.96
N THR A 148 10.30 -10.83 32.21
CA THR A 148 11.01 -12.04 31.79
C THR A 148 10.60 -12.56 30.41
N GLY A 149 9.58 -11.97 29.78
CA GLY A 149 9.05 -12.41 28.50
C GLY A 149 8.16 -13.65 28.57
N SER A 150 7.75 -14.06 29.76
CA SER A 150 6.91 -15.25 30.00
C SER A 150 5.42 -14.88 29.88
N ILE A 151 4.99 -14.47 28.68
CA ILE A 151 3.61 -14.02 28.42
C ILE A 151 2.75 -15.19 27.94
N GLU A 152 1.61 -15.44 28.63
CA GLU A 152 0.62 -16.45 28.28
C GLU A 152 -0.50 -15.85 27.43
N SER A 153 -0.89 -16.55 26.37
CA SER A 153 -2.02 -16.12 25.55
C SER A 153 -3.33 -16.15 26.31
N GLY A 154 -4.12 -15.07 26.20
CA GLY A 154 -5.42 -14.93 26.89
C GLY A 154 -5.36 -14.34 28.29
N LYS A 155 -4.18 -14.04 28.82
CA LYS A 155 -4.04 -13.25 30.06
C LYS A 155 -3.91 -11.76 29.76
N GLU A 156 -4.42 -10.93 30.67
CA GLU A 156 -4.27 -9.49 30.65
C GLU A 156 -3.07 -9.07 31.48
N TYR A 157 -2.21 -8.24 30.90
CA TYR A 157 -1.01 -7.71 31.53
C TYR A 157 -1.07 -6.19 31.53
N ILE A 158 -0.75 -5.58 32.65
CA ILE A 158 -0.72 -4.12 32.79
C ILE A 158 0.74 -3.67 32.84
N VAL A 159 1.09 -2.74 31.96
CA VAL A 159 2.38 -2.05 31.96
C VAL A 159 2.13 -0.56 32.14
N THR A 160 2.77 0.03 33.14
CA THR A 160 2.64 1.46 33.40
C THR A 160 3.92 2.19 33.07
N PHE A 161 3.82 3.20 32.23
CA PHE A 161 4.93 4.10 31.91
C PHE A 161 4.65 5.48 32.47
N VAL A 162 5.65 6.08 33.12
CA VAL A 162 5.63 7.49 33.49
C VAL A 162 6.63 8.21 32.61
N ILE A 163 6.14 9.19 31.88
CA ILE A 163 6.93 9.95 30.91
C ILE A 163 6.98 11.40 31.35
N ASP A 164 8.16 11.98 31.40
CA ASP A 164 8.36 13.42 31.50
C ASP A 164 8.38 14.03 30.09
N GLU A 165 7.31 14.67 29.73
CA GLU A 165 7.09 15.28 28.41
C GLU A 165 7.71 16.67 28.25
N LYS A 166 8.45 17.15 29.26
CA LYS A 166 9.16 18.44 29.26
C LYS A 166 8.27 19.63 28.90
N GLY A 167 7.01 19.57 29.30
CA GLY A 167 6.02 20.63 29.07
C GLY A 167 5.44 20.68 27.66
N LEU A 168 5.53 19.58 26.92
CA LEU A 168 4.87 19.46 25.61
C LEU A 168 3.36 19.19 25.72
N ASN A 169 2.87 18.84 26.93
CA ASN A 169 1.47 18.59 27.24
C ASN A 169 0.85 17.59 26.25
N ASP A 170 -0.28 17.94 25.64
CA ASP A 170 -1.00 17.07 24.68
C ASP A 170 -0.32 16.95 23.30
N ALA A 171 0.92 17.42 23.14
CA ALA A 171 1.62 17.38 21.85
C ALA A 171 2.19 15.99 21.51
N ILE A 172 2.28 15.09 22.48
CA ILE A 172 2.80 13.74 22.30
C ILE A 172 1.75 12.68 22.65
N GLY A 173 1.87 11.52 22.03
CA GLY A 173 1.10 10.33 22.34
C GLY A 173 2.04 9.14 22.57
N LEU A 174 1.62 8.22 23.43
CA LEU A 174 2.31 6.95 23.65
C LEU A 174 1.54 5.83 22.98
N GLU A 175 2.19 5.04 22.16
CA GLU A 175 1.66 3.82 21.60
C GLU A 175 2.53 2.63 22.04
N SER A 176 1.89 1.61 22.60
CA SER A 176 2.55 0.36 22.96
C SER A 176 2.27 -0.68 21.89
N VAL A 177 3.32 -1.25 21.32
CA VAL A 177 3.21 -2.30 20.30
C VAL A 177 3.90 -3.56 20.80
N SER A 178 3.17 -4.69 20.79
CA SER A 178 3.75 -6.00 21.10
C SER A 178 3.94 -6.81 19.82
N TYR A 179 5.11 -7.39 19.66
CA TYR A 179 5.42 -8.29 18.55
C TYR A 179 5.62 -9.69 19.07
N THR A 180 4.97 -10.66 18.43
CA THR A 180 5.38 -12.06 18.56
C THR A 180 6.41 -12.37 17.48
N HIS A 181 7.68 -12.51 17.86
CA HIS A 181 8.73 -12.88 16.93
C HIS A 181 8.63 -14.35 16.53
N LEU A 182 8.11 -14.60 15.34
CA LEU A 182 8.59 -15.69 14.51
C LEU A 182 9.72 -15.10 13.65
N ARG A 183 10.98 -15.23 14.11
CA ARG A 183 12.22 -14.80 13.46
C ARG A 183 12.08 -13.59 12.53
N ALA A 184 12.36 -12.42 13.06
CA ALA A 184 12.51 -11.20 12.30
C ALA A 184 13.72 -11.31 11.36
N HIS A 185 13.46 -11.20 10.05
CA HIS A 185 14.41 -10.59 9.16
C HIS A 185 13.98 -9.13 8.99
N GLU A 186 14.80 -8.26 9.53
CA GLU A 186 14.98 -6.84 9.24
C GLU A 186 13.73 -5.97 9.23
N THR A 187 13.54 -5.26 10.34
CA THR A 187 12.85 -3.98 10.31
C THR A 187 13.86 -2.92 9.92
N ASP A 188 13.84 -2.50 8.67
CA ASP A 188 14.42 -1.22 8.30
C ASP A 188 13.62 -0.11 8.98
N SER A 189 14.36 0.68 9.74
CA SER A 189 13.91 1.88 10.41
C SER A 189 13.41 2.89 9.39
N TYR A 190 12.13 3.20 9.43
CA TYR A 190 11.63 4.45 8.88
C TYR A 190 11.49 5.46 10.04
N LEU A 191 12.47 6.32 10.15
CA LEU A 191 12.37 7.64 10.78
C LEU A 191 11.94 8.67 9.75
#